data_c4437b5647691c6e1cac1b442241e45a
#
_entry.id   c4437b5647691c6e1cac1b442241e45a
#
_cell.length_a   1.000
_cell.length_b   1.000
_cell.length_c   1.000
_cell.angle_alpha   90.00
_cell.angle_beta   90.00
_cell.angle_gamma   90.00
#
_symmetry.space_group_name_H-M   'P 1'
#
loop_
_entity.id
_entity.type
_entity.pdbx_description
1 polymer ?
#
loop_
_entity_poly.entity_id
_entity_poly.type
_entity_poly.pdbx_seq_one_letter_code
_entity_poly.pdbx_strand_id
1 'polypeptide(L)'
;MIVMVCVDNQNGMMFNHRRQSQDRMLRRRMCEIAGNGDGKFWMNAYSRKMFTDSDTEGTHAQLCVAEDFMKQAASGDFCLLETEDPANYAANLEELILFSWNRDYPADLHFTLDLSGWKQVETAEYAGSSHEKITETHYIR
;
A
#
# COMPACT_ATOMS: atom_id res chain seq x y z
N MET A 1 -5.55 -6.05 10.36
CA MET A 1 -5.21 -5.87 8.95
C MET A 1 -3.83 -5.28 8.77
N ILE A 2 -3.19 -5.58 7.67
CA ILE A 2 -1.88 -5.08 7.29
C ILE A 2 -2.08 -4.14 6.12
N VAL A 3 -1.76 -2.86 6.29
CA VAL A 3 -2.08 -1.83 5.29
C VAL A 3 -0.84 -1.44 4.50
N MET A 4 -0.99 -1.44 3.18
CA MET A 4 0.02 -0.94 2.23
C MET A 4 -0.35 0.46 1.78
N VAL A 5 0.61 1.36 1.80
CA VAL A 5 0.44 2.77 1.40
C VAL A 5 1.64 3.20 0.58
N CYS A 6 1.41 3.96 -0.49
CA CYS A 6 2.46 4.59 -1.29
C CYS A 6 2.54 6.07 -0.97
N VAL A 7 3.74 6.58 -0.77
CA VAL A 7 3.96 8.01 -0.45
C VAL A 7 5.12 8.60 -1.24
N ASP A 8 5.06 9.91 -1.47
CA ASP A 8 6.19 10.67 -2.01
C ASP A 8 7.14 11.14 -0.88
N ASN A 9 8.13 11.96 -1.21
CA ASN A 9 9.12 12.46 -0.24
C ASN A 9 8.53 13.31 0.88
N GLN A 10 7.31 13.81 0.73
CA GLN A 10 6.63 14.66 1.71
C GLN A 10 5.38 14.01 2.27
N ASN A 11 5.32 12.67 2.22
CA ASN A 11 4.17 11.88 2.67
C ASN A 11 2.88 12.13 1.89
N GLY A 12 2.99 12.64 0.66
CA GLY A 12 1.84 12.79 -0.23
C GLY A 12 1.34 11.44 -0.71
N MET A 13 0.03 11.31 -0.86
CA MET A 13 -0.64 10.08 -1.29
C MET A 13 -1.40 10.28 -2.61
N MET A 14 -2.14 11.37 -2.73
CA MET A 14 -2.97 11.67 -3.89
C MET A 14 -2.91 13.16 -4.22
N PHE A 15 -3.23 13.47 -5.46
CA PHE A 15 -3.46 14.84 -5.91
C PHE A 15 -4.70 14.88 -6.81
N ASN A 16 -5.62 15.79 -6.54
CA ASN A 16 -6.82 16.01 -7.33
C ASN A 16 -7.62 14.71 -7.57
N HIS A 17 -7.80 13.93 -6.51
CA HIS A 17 -8.49 12.62 -6.49
C HIS A 17 -7.84 11.56 -7.38
N ARG A 18 -6.54 11.69 -7.65
CA ARG A 18 -5.79 10.72 -8.44
C ARG A 18 -4.53 10.29 -7.70
N ARG A 19 -4.12 9.02 -7.89
CA ARG A 19 -2.84 8.57 -7.37
C ARG A 19 -1.71 9.36 -8.01
N GLN A 20 -0.66 9.58 -7.25
CA GLN A 20 0.50 10.34 -7.72
C GLN A 20 1.26 9.61 -8.81
N SER A 21 1.37 8.28 -8.70
CA SER A 21 2.12 7.46 -9.63
C SER A 21 1.69 6.01 -9.54
N GLN A 22 2.22 5.18 -10.43
CA GLN A 22 2.09 3.73 -10.37
C GLN A 22 3.34 3.09 -10.97
N ASP A 23 3.56 1.83 -10.65
CA ASP A 23 4.75 1.10 -11.07
C ASP A 23 4.43 -0.40 -11.15
N ARG A 24 4.75 -1.01 -12.29
CA ARG A 24 4.46 -2.43 -12.52
C ARG A 24 5.19 -3.33 -11.53
N MET A 25 6.46 -3.06 -11.27
CA MET A 25 7.25 -3.84 -10.31
C MET A 25 6.66 -3.74 -8.90
N LEU A 26 6.19 -2.56 -8.52
CA LEU A 26 5.57 -2.35 -7.23
C LEU A 26 4.23 -3.09 -7.12
N ARG A 27 3.37 -3.01 -8.13
CA ARG A 27 2.11 -3.75 -8.13
C ARG A 27 2.34 -5.24 -7.94
N ARG A 28 3.30 -5.79 -8.68
CA ARG A 28 3.66 -7.21 -8.55
C ARG A 28 4.20 -7.52 -7.16
N ARG A 29 5.05 -6.66 -6.62
CA ARG A 29 5.58 -6.82 -5.26
C ARG A 29 4.48 -6.84 -4.20
N MET A 30 3.49 -5.97 -4.32
CA MET A 30 2.32 -5.98 -3.42
C MET A 30 1.58 -7.31 -3.46
N CYS A 31 1.37 -7.86 -4.66
CA CYS A 31 0.71 -9.17 -4.84
C CYS A 31 1.56 -10.30 -4.26
N GLU A 32 2.87 -10.26 -4.40
CA GLU A 32 3.77 -11.24 -3.81
C GLU A 32 3.69 -11.22 -2.28
N ILE A 33 3.70 -10.05 -1.68
CA ILE A 33 3.60 -9.89 -0.22
C ILE A 33 2.26 -10.46 0.28
N ALA A 34 1.15 -10.07 -0.33
CA ALA A 34 -0.17 -10.55 0.06
C ALA A 34 -0.30 -12.07 -0.15
N GLY A 35 0.22 -12.57 -1.25
CA GLY A 35 0.17 -13.99 -1.58
C GLY A 35 1.03 -14.87 -0.66
N ASN A 36 2.09 -14.33 -0.08
CA ASN A 36 2.94 -15.02 0.89
C ASN A 36 2.32 -15.03 2.30
N GLY A 37 1.32 -14.18 2.55
CA GLY A 37 0.55 -14.17 3.79
C GLY A 37 -0.70 -15.06 3.67
N ASP A 38 -1.86 -14.53 4.06
CA ASP A 38 -3.13 -15.24 3.94
C ASP A 38 -3.74 -15.19 2.53
N GLY A 39 -3.16 -14.41 1.65
CA GLY A 39 -3.56 -14.29 0.25
C GLY A 39 -4.62 -13.25 -0.05
N LYS A 40 -5.39 -12.80 0.94
CA LYS A 40 -6.44 -11.80 0.74
C LYS A 40 -5.85 -10.40 0.67
N PHE A 41 -6.18 -9.71 -0.40
CA PHE A 41 -5.69 -8.36 -0.68
C PHE A 41 -6.86 -7.45 -1.03
N TRP A 42 -7.30 -6.69 -0.05
CA TRP A 42 -8.48 -5.83 -0.13
C TRP A 42 -8.16 -4.45 -0.70
N MET A 43 -9.09 -3.93 -1.48
CA MET A 43 -9.01 -2.57 -2.02
C MET A 43 -10.38 -2.12 -2.50
N ASN A 44 -10.52 -0.83 -2.80
CA ASN A 44 -11.72 -0.31 -3.44
C ASN A 44 -11.65 -0.51 -4.97
N ALA A 45 -12.74 -0.17 -5.67
CA ALA A 45 -12.81 -0.32 -7.11
C ALA A 45 -11.80 0.55 -7.85
N TYR A 46 -11.50 1.74 -7.33
CA TYR A 46 -10.51 2.65 -7.89
C TYR A 46 -9.12 1.99 -7.94
N SER A 47 -8.69 1.44 -6.82
CA SER A 47 -7.40 0.76 -6.74
C SER A 47 -7.36 -0.52 -7.59
N ARG A 48 -8.47 -1.26 -7.62
CA ARG A 48 -8.56 -2.51 -8.38
C ARG A 48 -8.26 -2.31 -9.87
N LYS A 49 -8.70 -1.19 -10.42
CA LYS A 49 -8.50 -0.88 -11.85
C LYS A 49 -7.02 -0.78 -12.25
N MET A 50 -6.14 -0.51 -11.31
CA MET A 50 -4.71 -0.42 -11.56
C MET A 50 -4.08 -1.78 -11.83
N PHE A 51 -4.60 -2.85 -11.21
CA PHE A 51 -4.02 -4.19 -11.28
C PHE A 51 -4.45 -4.93 -12.54
N THR A 52 -3.52 -5.68 -13.12
CA THR A 52 -3.74 -6.54 -14.28
C THR A 52 -3.57 -8.00 -13.88
N ASP A 53 -3.99 -8.94 -14.75
CA ASP A 53 -3.82 -10.37 -14.51
C ASP A 53 -2.33 -10.76 -14.38
N SER A 54 -1.45 -10.08 -15.10
CA SER A 54 -0.01 -10.34 -15.00
C SER A 54 0.58 -9.92 -13.64
N ASP A 55 -0.04 -8.99 -12.94
CA ASP A 55 0.42 -8.58 -11.60
C ASP A 55 0.21 -9.68 -10.56
N THR A 56 -0.85 -10.47 -10.70
CA THR A 56 -1.17 -11.57 -9.77
C THR A 56 -0.61 -12.91 -10.21
N GLU A 57 -0.19 -13.04 -11.46
CA GLU A 57 0.29 -14.29 -12.04
C GLU A 57 1.48 -14.85 -11.25
N GLY A 58 1.38 -16.14 -10.87
CA GLY A 58 2.43 -16.80 -10.09
C GLY A 58 2.47 -16.41 -8.61
N THR A 59 1.61 -15.50 -8.18
CA THR A 59 1.40 -15.18 -6.76
C THR A 59 0.17 -15.93 -6.25
N HIS A 60 -0.01 -15.98 -4.94
CA HIS A 60 -1.24 -16.54 -4.35
C HIS A 60 -2.20 -15.43 -3.89
N ALA A 61 -2.00 -14.20 -4.38
CA ALA A 61 -2.83 -13.08 -3.99
C ALA A 61 -4.25 -13.22 -4.56
N GLN A 62 -5.22 -12.95 -3.70
CA GLN A 62 -6.63 -12.90 -4.04
C GLN A 62 -7.12 -11.47 -3.88
N LEU A 63 -7.39 -10.78 -4.99
CA LEU A 63 -7.89 -9.40 -4.95
C LEU A 63 -9.35 -9.40 -4.53
N CYS A 64 -9.64 -8.72 -3.41
CA CYS A 64 -10.97 -8.58 -2.85
C CYS A 64 -11.40 -7.11 -2.95
N VAL A 65 -12.56 -6.85 -3.54
CA VAL A 65 -13.00 -5.47 -3.82
C VAL A 65 -14.27 -5.14 -3.06
N ALA A 66 -14.21 -4.06 -2.29
CA ALA A 66 -15.37 -3.47 -1.62
C ALA A 66 -15.06 -2.01 -1.29
N GLU A 67 -16.06 -1.12 -1.37
CA GLU A 67 -15.84 0.28 -1.01
C GLU A 67 -15.58 0.45 0.49
N ASP A 68 -16.14 -0.41 1.32
CA ASP A 68 -15.93 -0.45 2.78
C ASP A 68 -14.89 -1.50 3.20
N PHE A 69 -13.90 -1.75 2.35
CA PHE A 69 -12.92 -2.83 2.58
C PHE A 69 -12.19 -2.73 3.92
N MET A 70 -11.99 -1.51 4.43
CA MET A 70 -11.35 -1.32 5.74
C MET A 70 -12.20 -1.82 6.91
N LYS A 71 -13.51 -2.02 6.69
CA LYS A 71 -14.41 -2.64 7.67
C LYS A 71 -14.50 -4.15 7.49
N GLN A 72 -14.31 -4.63 6.27
CA GLN A 72 -14.45 -6.07 5.95
C GLN A 72 -13.18 -6.87 6.19
N ALA A 73 -12.02 -6.25 6.05
CA ALA A 73 -10.75 -6.94 6.23
C ALA A 73 -10.58 -7.47 7.65
N ALA A 74 -10.17 -8.72 7.74
CA ALA A 74 -9.93 -9.39 9.01
C ALA A 74 -8.46 -9.28 9.44
N SER A 75 -8.16 -9.75 10.66
CA SER A 75 -6.80 -9.88 11.14
C SER A 75 -5.97 -10.73 10.18
N GLY A 76 -4.79 -10.25 9.81
CA GLY A 76 -3.90 -10.92 8.85
C GLY A 76 -4.18 -10.60 7.39
N ASP A 77 -5.32 -10.01 7.04
CA ASP A 77 -5.62 -9.60 5.68
C ASP A 77 -4.80 -8.36 5.29
N PHE A 78 -4.47 -8.27 4.00
CA PHE A 78 -3.77 -7.14 3.43
C PHE A 78 -4.75 -6.16 2.79
N CYS A 79 -4.46 -4.86 2.88
CA CYS A 79 -5.28 -3.80 2.29
C CYS A 79 -4.37 -2.81 1.57
N LEU A 80 -4.77 -2.39 0.36
CA LEU A 80 -4.16 -1.24 -0.31
C LEU A 80 -5.04 -0.01 -0.05
N LEU A 81 -4.51 0.97 0.64
CA LEU A 81 -5.22 2.21 0.97
C LEU A 81 -4.58 3.36 0.21
N GLU A 82 -5.31 3.88 -0.78
CA GLU A 82 -4.86 5.00 -1.61
C GLU A 82 -5.65 6.28 -1.37
N THR A 83 -6.95 6.16 -1.07
CA THR A 83 -7.89 7.30 -1.14
C THR A 83 -8.18 7.95 0.20
N GLU A 84 -7.61 7.44 1.27
CA GLU A 84 -7.77 7.98 2.62
C GLU A 84 -6.46 7.92 3.38
N ASP A 85 -6.32 8.80 4.36
CA ASP A 85 -5.18 8.77 5.29
C ASP A 85 -5.32 7.58 6.25
N PRO A 86 -4.31 6.71 6.34
CA PRO A 86 -4.32 5.59 7.30
C PRO A 86 -4.52 6.02 8.76
N ALA A 87 -4.23 7.26 9.11
CA ALA A 87 -4.47 7.79 10.46
C ALA A 87 -5.93 7.65 10.89
N ASN A 88 -6.87 7.64 9.93
CA ASN A 88 -8.30 7.45 10.21
C ASN A 88 -8.61 6.06 10.78
N TYR A 89 -7.70 5.11 10.62
CA TYR A 89 -7.87 3.71 11.02
C TYR A 89 -6.81 3.25 12.03
N ALA A 90 -6.12 4.18 12.67
CA ALA A 90 -4.93 3.90 13.49
C ALA A 90 -5.14 2.77 14.52
N ALA A 91 -6.32 2.73 15.16
CA ALA A 91 -6.62 1.73 16.18
C ALA A 91 -6.75 0.29 15.63
N ASN A 92 -7.01 0.15 14.34
CA ASN A 92 -7.30 -1.13 13.70
C ASN A 92 -6.12 -1.71 12.92
N LEU A 93 -5.04 -0.95 12.79
CA LEU A 93 -3.87 -1.37 12.01
C LEU A 93 -2.97 -2.28 12.85
N GLU A 94 -2.71 -3.48 12.36
CA GLU A 94 -1.76 -4.43 12.98
C GLU A 94 -0.34 -4.14 12.50
N GLU A 95 -0.19 -4.00 11.18
CA GLU A 95 1.08 -3.71 10.52
C GLU A 95 0.88 -2.69 9.41
N LEU A 96 1.95 -1.99 9.07
CA LEU A 96 2.00 -1.02 8.00
C LEU A 96 3.17 -1.33 7.08
N ILE A 97 2.92 -1.35 5.78
CA ILE A 97 3.95 -1.43 4.76
C ILE A 97 3.91 -0.14 3.96
N LEU A 98 4.97 0.64 4.07
CA LEU A 98 5.08 1.94 3.43
C LEU A 98 6.02 1.82 2.23
N PHE A 99 5.51 2.20 1.05
CA PHE A 99 6.29 2.25 -0.17
C PHE A 99 6.58 3.71 -0.50
N SER A 100 7.85 4.06 -0.59
CA SER A 100 8.28 5.42 -0.92
C SER A 100 8.73 5.48 -2.37
N TRP A 101 8.12 6.39 -3.14
CA TRP A 101 8.51 6.62 -4.54
C TRP A 101 9.90 7.22 -4.66
N ASN A 102 10.39 7.90 -3.60
CA ASN A 102 11.65 8.66 -3.58
C ASN A 102 11.64 9.78 -4.63
N ARG A 103 10.48 10.38 -4.81
CA ARG A 103 10.24 11.53 -5.69
C ARG A 103 9.31 12.51 -5.01
N ASP A 104 9.32 13.75 -5.52
CA ASP A 104 8.35 14.78 -5.15
C ASP A 104 7.24 14.81 -6.18
N TYR A 105 5.99 14.81 -5.69
CA TYR A 105 4.79 14.96 -6.52
C TYR A 105 3.87 15.99 -5.89
N PRO A 106 3.00 16.65 -6.68
CA PRO A 106 1.91 17.43 -6.09
C PRO A 106 1.02 16.52 -5.22
N ALA A 107 0.55 17.03 -4.10
CA ALA A 107 -0.33 16.29 -3.20
C ALA A 107 -1.31 17.19 -2.47
N ASP A 108 -2.53 16.74 -2.29
CA ASP A 108 -3.56 17.34 -1.44
C ASP A 108 -4.15 16.34 -0.45
N LEU A 109 -3.73 15.08 -0.51
CA LEU A 109 -3.97 14.07 0.52
C LEU A 109 -2.62 13.57 1.03
N HIS A 110 -2.43 13.57 2.34
CA HIS A 110 -1.17 13.19 2.96
C HIS A 110 -1.35 12.08 3.99
N PHE A 111 -0.31 11.28 4.12
CA PHE A 111 -0.15 10.30 5.19
C PHE A 111 0.26 11.06 6.45
N THR A 112 -0.56 10.99 7.50
CA THR A 112 -0.29 11.71 8.76
C THR A 112 -0.24 10.79 9.98
N LEU A 113 -0.28 9.46 9.78
CA LEU A 113 -0.20 8.52 10.89
C LEU A 113 1.09 8.75 11.69
N ASP A 114 0.94 8.92 13.01
CA ASP A 114 2.07 9.07 13.90
C ASP A 114 2.74 7.71 14.11
N LEU A 115 3.98 7.59 13.64
CA LEU A 115 4.75 6.35 13.72
C LEU A 115 5.61 6.22 14.98
N SER A 116 5.52 7.17 15.92
CA SER A 116 6.34 7.16 17.14
C SER A 116 6.10 5.91 18.01
N GLY A 117 4.91 5.36 17.99
CA GLY A 117 4.57 4.11 18.69
C GLY A 117 4.80 2.85 17.88
N TRP A 118 5.39 2.96 16.69
CA TRP A 118 5.62 1.84 15.78
C TRP A 118 7.10 1.47 15.72
N LYS A 119 7.38 0.21 15.45
CA LYS A 119 8.74 -0.29 15.31
C LYS A 119 9.00 -0.68 13.86
N GLN A 120 10.04 -0.11 13.26
CA GLN A 120 10.51 -0.53 11.95
C GLN A 120 11.21 -1.87 12.09
N VAL A 121 10.76 -2.89 11.37
CA VAL A 121 11.30 -4.26 11.46
C VAL A 121 11.99 -4.71 10.20
N GLU A 122 11.71 -4.08 9.06
CA GLU A 122 12.29 -4.46 7.78
C GLU A 122 12.31 -3.27 6.85
N THR A 123 13.35 -3.16 6.03
CA THR A 123 13.43 -2.21 4.93
C THR A 123 14.16 -2.84 3.75
N ALA A 124 13.72 -2.52 2.54
CA ALA A 124 14.33 -2.97 1.30
C ALA A 124 14.25 -1.86 0.26
N GLU A 125 15.22 -1.84 -0.65
CA GLU A 125 15.24 -0.91 -1.77
C GLU A 125 15.41 -1.70 -3.06
N TYR A 126 14.68 -1.30 -4.10
CA TYR A 126 14.77 -1.94 -5.40
C TYR A 126 14.40 -0.98 -6.52
N ALA A 127 14.84 -1.31 -7.73
CA ALA A 127 14.46 -0.56 -8.91
C ALA A 127 13.00 -0.87 -9.27
N GLY A 128 12.21 0.15 -9.55
CA GLY A 128 10.89 0.00 -10.15
C GLY A 128 10.98 -0.15 -11.66
N SER A 129 9.83 -0.33 -12.32
CA SER A 129 9.77 -0.32 -13.78
C SER A 129 9.79 1.10 -14.35
N SER A 130 9.27 2.08 -13.61
CA SER A 130 9.21 3.50 -13.99
C SER A 130 9.80 4.43 -12.93
N HIS A 131 10.42 3.90 -11.89
CA HIS A 131 11.08 4.63 -10.82
C HIS A 131 12.46 4.05 -10.60
N GLU A 132 13.45 4.91 -10.37
CA GLU A 132 14.85 4.48 -10.18
C GLU A 132 15.00 3.63 -8.92
N LYS A 133 14.33 4.07 -7.84
CA LYS A 133 14.41 3.38 -6.55
C LYS A 133 13.10 3.51 -5.81
N ILE A 134 12.57 2.37 -5.34
CA ILE A 134 11.43 2.31 -4.45
C ILE A 134 11.93 1.76 -3.12
N THR A 135 11.54 2.39 -2.01
CA THR A 135 11.88 1.92 -0.67
C THR A 135 10.64 1.31 -0.03
N GLU A 136 10.76 0.07 0.42
CA GLU A 136 9.71 -0.67 1.11
C GLU A 136 10.09 -0.78 2.59
N THR A 137 9.23 -0.30 3.49
CA THR A 137 9.50 -0.32 4.93
C THR A 137 8.32 -0.93 5.66
N HIS A 138 8.59 -1.89 6.53
CA HIS A 138 7.58 -2.58 7.33
C HIS A 138 7.63 -2.11 8.77
N TYR A 139 6.46 -1.78 9.31
CA TYR A 139 6.29 -1.33 10.69
C TYR A 139 5.31 -2.24 11.42
N ILE A 140 5.62 -2.53 12.68
CA ILE A 140 4.72 -3.20 13.62
C ILE A 140 4.55 -2.35 14.87
N ARG A 141 3.51 -2.63 15.64
CA ARG A 141 3.31 -1.99 16.95
C ARG A 141 4.09 -2.64 18.05
#